data_dbf0c0bc7501155a837ef405491be73c
#
_entry.id   dbf0c0bc7501155a837ef405491be73c
#
_cell.length_a   1.000
_cell.length_b   1.000
_cell.length_c   1.000
_cell.angle_alpha   90.00
_cell.angle_beta   90.00
_cell.angle_gamma   90.00
#
_symmetry.space_group_name_H-M   'P 1'
#
loop_
_entity.id
_entity.type
_entity.pdbx_description
1 polymer ?
#
loop_
_entity_poly.entity_id
_entity_poly.type
_entity_poly.pdbx_seq_one_letter_code
_entity_poly.pdbx_strand_id
1 'polypeptide(L)'
;MMLNSYRNLTITRSRMKKESYKTGATRNALDVRYDLLYFDFMRSMAEVMHEGANSHGARNWEQGMPEGTCLNHLMNHLQQYLEGDRSELHLAKVAVNAMFMQYYIDRGIHIDEENENDG
;
A
#
# COMPACT_ATOMS: atom_id res chain seq x y z
N MET A 1 18.03 5.70 -9.00
CA MET A 1 17.02 4.63 -8.90
C MET A 1 15.74 5.04 -9.58
N MET A 2 15.30 4.26 -10.53
CA MET A 2 14.12 4.59 -11.33
C MET A 2 12.84 4.71 -10.49
N LEU A 3 12.77 4.00 -9.37
CA LEU A 3 11.59 3.95 -8.53
C LEU A 3 11.29 5.30 -7.89
N ASN A 4 12.32 6.01 -7.44
CA ASN A 4 12.11 7.33 -6.87
C ASN A 4 11.72 8.35 -7.92
N SER A 5 12.24 8.19 -9.15
CA SER A 5 11.86 9.05 -10.26
C SER A 5 10.39 8.91 -10.60
N TYR A 6 9.87 7.69 -10.54
CA TYR A 6 8.48 7.42 -10.78
C TYR A 6 7.58 8.17 -9.80
N ARG A 7 7.91 8.12 -8.51
CA ARG A 7 7.13 8.83 -7.49
C ARG A 7 7.22 10.34 -7.68
N ASN A 8 8.41 10.83 -8.00
CA ASN A 8 8.61 12.27 -8.14
C ASN A 8 7.84 12.85 -9.33
N LEU A 9 7.58 12.05 -10.35
CA LEU A 9 6.82 12.52 -11.51
C LEU A 9 5.34 12.73 -11.20
N THR A 10 4.81 12.10 -10.16
CA THR A 10 3.39 12.17 -9.84
C THR A 10 3.04 13.30 -8.87
N ILE A 11 4.05 13.88 -8.21
CA ILE A 11 3.80 14.90 -7.20
C ILE A 11 4.57 16.19 -7.54
N THR A 12 3.87 17.17 -8.05
CA THR A 12 4.43 18.49 -8.35
C THR A 12 3.70 19.53 -7.52
N ARG A 13 4.02 19.59 -6.24
CA ARG A 13 3.33 20.49 -5.30
C ARG A 13 3.47 21.96 -5.64
N SER A 14 4.58 22.34 -6.30
CA SER A 14 4.81 23.73 -6.71
C SER A 14 3.83 24.22 -7.77
N ARG A 15 3.10 23.29 -8.40
CA ARG A 15 2.14 23.61 -9.47
C ARG A 15 0.70 23.63 -9.01
N MET A 16 0.44 23.48 -7.72
CA MET A 16 -0.91 23.50 -7.20
C MET A 16 -1.50 24.89 -7.37
N LYS A 17 -2.70 24.95 -7.93
CA LYS A 17 -3.43 26.18 -8.12
C LYS A 17 -4.14 26.56 -6.83
N LYS A 18 -4.38 27.85 -6.65
CA LYS A 18 -5.21 28.33 -5.56
C LYS A 18 -6.68 28.22 -5.92
N GLU A 19 -7.46 27.89 -4.93
CA GLU A 19 -8.92 27.96 -4.99
C GLU A 19 -9.38 29.13 -4.13
N SER A 20 -10.39 29.85 -4.62
CA SER A 20 -10.99 30.99 -3.91
C SER A 20 -12.45 30.70 -3.65
N TYR A 21 -12.93 31.10 -2.50
CA TYR A 21 -14.30 30.87 -2.07
C TYR A 21 -15.05 32.20 -1.88
N LYS A 22 -16.38 32.14 -1.86
CA LYS A 22 -17.23 33.31 -1.70
C LYS A 22 -16.98 34.07 -0.40
N THR A 23 -16.47 33.38 0.61
CA THR A 23 -16.13 33.99 1.89
C THR A 23 -14.87 34.83 1.85
N GLY A 24 -14.11 34.74 0.76
CA GLY A 24 -12.80 35.38 0.64
C GLY A 24 -11.65 34.46 1.04
N ALA A 25 -11.94 33.32 1.61
CA ALA A 25 -10.89 32.35 1.97
C ALA A 25 -10.28 31.75 0.70
N THR A 26 -9.02 31.36 0.80
CA THR A 26 -8.31 30.68 -0.28
C THR A 26 -7.56 29.48 0.29
N ARG A 27 -7.26 28.51 -0.55
CA ARG A 27 -6.35 27.43 -0.22
C ARG A 27 -5.82 26.82 -1.52
N ASN A 28 -4.78 26.02 -1.40
CA ASN A 28 -4.21 25.36 -2.57
C ASN A 28 -5.11 24.18 -2.98
N ALA A 29 -5.34 24.07 -4.29
CA ALA A 29 -6.03 22.92 -4.85
C ALA A 29 -5.13 21.69 -4.78
N LEU A 30 -5.73 20.51 -4.59
CA LEU A 30 -5.01 19.25 -4.62
C LEU A 30 -5.16 18.60 -5.99
N ASP A 31 -4.07 18.01 -6.47
CA ASP A 31 -4.10 17.24 -7.72
C ASP A 31 -4.52 15.79 -7.50
N VAL A 32 -4.73 15.41 -6.24
CA VAL A 32 -5.03 14.04 -5.84
C VAL A 32 -6.46 13.99 -5.30
N ARG A 33 -7.23 13.05 -5.79
CA ARG A 33 -8.65 12.92 -5.47
C ARG A 33 -8.87 11.72 -4.55
N TYR A 34 -8.53 11.86 -3.28
CA TYR A 34 -8.77 10.84 -2.27
C TYR A 34 -10.26 10.53 -2.11
N ASP A 35 -11.11 11.51 -2.39
CA ASP A 35 -12.56 11.37 -2.28
C ASP A 35 -13.16 10.39 -3.30
N LEU A 36 -12.40 10.04 -4.36
CA LEU A 36 -12.85 9.07 -5.35
C LEU A 36 -12.58 7.62 -4.93
N LEU A 37 -11.82 7.42 -3.86
CA LEU A 37 -11.52 6.07 -3.38
C LEU A 37 -12.68 5.51 -2.58
N TYR A 38 -12.88 4.20 -2.70
CA TYR A 38 -13.84 3.48 -1.89
C TYR A 38 -13.27 3.31 -0.47
N PHE A 39 -13.72 4.15 0.44
CA PHE A 39 -13.13 4.27 1.77
C PHE A 39 -13.25 2.99 2.60
N ASP A 40 -14.36 2.26 2.44
CA ASP A 40 -14.56 1.03 3.21
C ASP A 40 -13.53 -0.05 2.88
N PHE A 41 -12.96 -0.01 1.69
CA PHE A 41 -11.88 -0.94 1.35
C PHE A 41 -10.62 -0.63 2.14
N MET A 42 -10.36 0.65 2.39
CA MET A 42 -9.25 1.04 3.26
C MET A 42 -9.45 0.48 4.67
N ARG A 43 -10.69 0.48 5.15
CA ARG A 43 -10.99 -0.12 6.44
C ARG A 43 -10.67 -1.61 6.45
N SER A 44 -11.03 -2.33 5.39
CA SER A 44 -10.70 -3.76 5.28
C SER A 44 -9.18 -3.98 5.33
N MET A 45 -8.42 -3.13 4.65
CA MET A 45 -6.96 -3.18 4.72
C MET A 45 -6.45 -2.92 6.14
N ALA A 46 -7.04 -1.94 6.82
CA ALA A 46 -6.66 -1.62 8.19
C ALA A 46 -6.96 -2.79 9.14
N GLU A 47 -8.06 -3.50 8.93
CA GLU A 47 -8.39 -4.69 9.71
C GLU A 47 -7.34 -5.78 9.52
N VAL A 48 -6.91 -6.00 8.28
CA VAL A 48 -5.83 -6.94 7.98
C VAL A 48 -4.54 -6.52 8.69
N MET A 49 -4.21 -5.24 8.65
CA MET A 49 -3.03 -4.71 9.32
C MET A 49 -3.11 -4.86 10.84
N HIS A 50 -4.28 -4.68 11.41
CA HIS A 50 -4.51 -4.85 12.84
C HIS A 50 -4.26 -6.31 13.25
N GLU A 51 -4.78 -7.25 12.48
CA GLU A 51 -4.58 -8.67 12.72
C GLU A 51 -3.09 -9.05 12.65
N GLY A 52 -2.39 -8.53 11.64
CA GLY A 52 -0.96 -8.75 11.51
C GLY A 52 -0.17 -8.14 12.66
N ALA A 53 -0.58 -6.98 13.15
CA ALA A 53 0.07 -6.33 14.28
C ALA A 53 -0.03 -7.18 15.55
N ASN A 54 -1.17 -7.81 15.76
CA ASN A 54 -1.36 -8.70 16.91
C ASN A 54 -0.48 -9.93 16.86
N SER A 55 -0.19 -10.42 15.65
CA SER A 55 0.60 -11.65 15.47
C SER A 55 2.10 -11.38 15.44
N HIS A 56 2.51 -10.27 14.85
CA HIS A 56 3.92 -10.04 14.51
C HIS A 56 4.48 -8.70 14.98
N GLY A 57 3.64 -7.83 15.52
CA GLY A 57 4.03 -6.46 15.90
C GLY A 57 3.63 -5.46 14.82
N ALA A 58 3.25 -4.25 15.27
CA ALA A 58 2.63 -3.24 14.40
C ALA A 58 3.51 -2.82 13.21
N ARG A 59 4.81 -2.79 13.40
CA ARG A 59 5.76 -2.31 12.38
C ARG A 59 6.66 -3.42 11.86
N ASN A 60 6.33 -4.67 12.16
CA ASN A 60 7.13 -5.81 11.71
C ASN A 60 7.37 -5.80 10.20
N TRP A 61 6.32 -5.57 9.42
CA TRP A 61 6.40 -5.60 7.96
C TRP A 61 7.33 -4.52 7.39
N GLU A 62 7.51 -3.43 8.12
CA GLU A 62 8.38 -2.33 7.66
C GLU A 62 9.85 -2.71 7.62
N GLN A 63 10.22 -3.77 8.32
CA GLN A 63 11.61 -4.24 8.31
C GLN A 63 12.05 -4.79 6.96
N GLY A 64 11.10 -5.23 6.15
CA GLY A 64 11.36 -5.78 4.83
C GLY A 64 11.12 -7.27 4.77
N MET A 65 10.58 -7.71 3.64
CA MET A 65 10.40 -9.11 3.29
C MET A 65 10.78 -9.27 1.83
N PRO A 66 11.24 -10.47 1.43
CA PRO A 66 11.55 -10.68 0.01
C PRO A 66 10.34 -10.41 -0.88
N GLU A 67 10.58 -9.81 -2.02
CA GLU A 67 9.51 -9.50 -2.97
C GLU A 67 8.75 -10.75 -3.38
N GLY A 68 9.47 -11.83 -3.64
CA GLY A 68 8.85 -13.09 -4.03
C GLY A 68 7.91 -13.64 -2.96
N THR A 69 8.25 -13.44 -1.68
CA THR A 69 7.39 -13.85 -0.58
C THR A 69 6.10 -13.06 -0.58
N CYS A 70 6.18 -11.73 -0.71
CA CYS A 70 4.99 -10.89 -0.75
C CYS A 70 4.12 -11.24 -1.96
N LEU A 71 4.76 -11.45 -3.11
CA LEU A 71 4.04 -11.81 -4.33
C LEU A 71 3.35 -13.16 -4.19
N ASN A 72 4.02 -14.13 -3.57
CA ASN A 72 3.43 -15.45 -3.36
C ASN A 72 2.20 -15.37 -2.45
N HIS A 73 2.27 -14.59 -1.39
CA HIS A 73 1.12 -14.37 -0.50
C HIS A 73 -0.02 -13.67 -1.24
N LEU A 74 0.32 -12.66 -2.03
CA LEU A 74 -0.66 -11.95 -2.84
C LEU A 74 -1.41 -12.91 -3.77
N MET A 75 -0.65 -13.71 -4.50
CA MET A 75 -1.22 -14.66 -5.45
C MET A 75 -2.02 -15.76 -4.76
N ASN A 76 -1.59 -16.20 -3.59
CA ASN A 76 -2.32 -17.17 -2.80
C ASN A 76 -3.72 -16.66 -2.44
N HIS A 77 -3.82 -15.43 -1.96
CA HIS A 77 -5.11 -14.85 -1.62
C HIS A 77 -5.96 -14.59 -2.86
N LEU A 78 -5.33 -14.19 -3.96
CA LEU A 78 -6.05 -14.00 -5.22
C LEU A 78 -6.64 -15.33 -5.71
N GLN A 79 -5.86 -16.40 -5.63
CA GLN A 79 -6.33 -17.74 -6.03
C GLN A 79 -7.52 -18.19 -5.19
N GLN A 80 -7.44 -18.02 -3.87
CA GLN A 80 -8.54 -18.39 -2.98
C GLN A 80 -9.79 -17.57 -3.28
N TYR A 81 -9.63 -16.29 -3.58
CA TYR A 81 -10.75 -15.45 -3.98
C TYR A 81 -11.39 -15.98 -5.27
N LEU A 82 -10.57 -16.34 -6.24
CA LEU A 82 -11.06 -16.87 -7.53
C LEU A 82 -11.77 -18.21 -7.35
N GLU A 83 -11.39 -18.98 -6.35
CA GLU A 83 -12.06 -20.24 -6.02
C GLU A 83 -13.40 -20.05 -5.29
N GLY A 84 -13.72 -18.81 -4.95
CA GLY A 84 -15.00 -18.50 -4.32
C GLY A 84 -14.95 -18.40 -2.80
N ASP A 85 -13.77 -18.52 -2.20
CA ASP A 85 -13.64 -18.40 -0.74
C ASP A 85 -13.90 -16.96 -0.30
N ARG A 86 -14.81 -16.81 0.66
CA ARG A 86 -15.17 -15.51 1.24
C ARG A 86 -15.03 -15.53 2.77
N SER A 87 -14.31 -16.51 3.30
CA SER A 87 -14.12 -16.65 4.74
C SER A 87 -13.08 -15.65 5.29
N GLU A 88 -12.28 -15.05 4.41
CA GLU A 88 -11.28 -14.08 4.76
C GLU A 88 -11.38 -12.87 3.83
N LEU A 89 -10.75 -11.77 4.24
CA LEU A 89 -10.68 -10.56 3.42
C LEU A 89 -9.57 -10.71 2.35
N HIS A 90 -9.76 -11.65 1.43
CA HIS A 90 -8.72 -11.97 0.45
C HIS A 90 -8.29 -10.79 -0.41
N LEU A 91 -9.24 -10.00 -0.92
CA LEU A 91 -8.87 -8.84 -1.75
C LEU A 91 -8.11 -7.78 -0.95
N ALA A 92 -8.48 -7.57 0.31
CA ALA A 92 -7.74 -6.66 1.17
C ALA A 92 -6.33 -7.18 1.41
N LYS A 93 -6.16 -8.49 1.56
CA LYS A 93 -4.84 -9.10 1.75
C LYS A 93 -3.99 -9.00 0.48
N VAL A 94 -4.61 -9.11 -0.69
CA VAL A 94 -3.93 -8.83 -1.96
C VAL A 94 -3.41 -7.40 -1.96
N ALA A 95 -4.26 -6.44 -1.62
CA ALA A 95 -3.90 -5.02 -1.61
C ALA A 95 -2.82 -4.72 -0.57
N VAL A 96 -2.90 -5.33 0.61
CA VAL A 96 -1.91 -5.13 1.67
C VAL A 96 -0.53 -5.65 1.23
N ASN A 97 -0.47 -6.80 0.57
CA ASN A 97 0.80 -7.31 0.06
C ASN A 97 1.37 -6.39 -1.02
N ALA A 98 0.52 -5.83 -1.88
CA ALA A 98 0.95 -4.84 -2.86
C ALA A 98 1.49 -3.59 -2.17
N MET A 99 0.84 -3.15 -1.09
CA MET A 99 1.31 -2.02 -0.29
C MET A 99 2.68 -2.30 0.31
N PHE A 100 2.91 -3.49 0.85
CA PHE A 100 4.22 -3.87 1.39
C PHE A 100 5.30 -3.71 0.31
N MET A 101 5.08 -4.29 -0.86
CA MET A 101 6.05 -4.23 -1.95
C MET A 101 6.30 -2.78 -2.38
N GLN A 102 5.26 -1.97 -2.47
CA GLN A 102 5.41 -0.56 -2.85
C GLN A 102 6.20 0.21 -1.79
N TYR A 103 5.94 -0.06 -0.52
CA TYR A 103 6.69 0.56 0.57
C TYR A 103 8.19 0.25 0.44
N TYR A 104 8.53 -1.01 0.17
CA TYR A 104 9.92 -1.40 0.03
C TYR A 104 10.58 -0.71 -1.17
N ILE A 105 9.86 -0.61 -2.27
CA ILE A 105 10.33 0.11 -3.46
C ILE A 105 10.60 1.57 -3.11
N ASP A 106 9.63 2.23 -2.45
CA ASP A 106 9.74 3.65 -2.12
C ASP A 106 10.90 3.94 -1.16
N ARG A 107 11.23 2.98 -0.32
CA ARG A 107 12.29 3.14 0.69
C ARG A 107 13.62 2.56 0.27
N GLY A 108 13.69 1.96 -0.90
CA GLY A 108 14.92 1.31 -1.36
C GLY A 108 15.29 0.07 -0.55
N ILE A 109 14.29 -0.59 0.04
CA ILE A 109 14.52 -1.82 0.80
C ILE A 109 14.50 -2.98 -0.17
N HIS A 110 15.56 -3.78 -0.17
CA HIS A 110 15.67 -4.96 -1.01
C HIS A 110 16.18 -6.12 -0.18
N ILE A 111 15.41 -7.19 -0.13
CA ILE A 111 15.76 -8.39 0.62
C ILE A 111 15.87 -9.55 -0.36
N ASP A 112 16.99 -10.25 -0.32
CA ASP A 112 17.20 -11.43 -1.15
C ASP A 112 16.38 -12.59 -0.62
N GLU A 113 15.77 -13.33 -1.53
CA GLU A 113 14.93 -14.47 -1.15
C GLU A 113 15.71 -15.58 -0.49
N GLU A 114 16.99 -15.70 -0.81
CA GLU A 114 17.85 -16.70 -0.22
C GLU A 114 17.96 -16.57 1.30
N ASN A 115 17.86 -15.36 1.80
CA ASN A 115 17.93 -15.08 3.24
C ASN A 115 16.78 -15.71 4.01
N GLU A 116 15.68 -15.94 3.33
CA GLU A 116 14.49 -16.49 3.92
C GLU A 116 14.70 -17.92 4.41
N ASN A 117 15.56 -18.65 3.74
CA ASN A 117 15.80 -20.06 4.00
C ASN A 117 16.94 -20.32 4.98
N ASP A 118 17.57 -19.27 5.46
CA ASP A 118 18.70 -19.38 6.38
C ASP A 118 18.28 -19.58 7.82
N GLY A 119 17.00 -19.45 8.08
CA GLY A 119 16.44 -19.56 9.42
C GLY A 119 16.31 -20.95 9.99
#